data_950677dd9a5b1bbd10439ef70f3ebb5c
#
_entry.id   950677dd9a5b1bbd10439ef70f3ebb5c
#
_cell.length_a   1.000
_cell.length_b   1.000
_cell.length_c   1.000
_cell.angle_alpha   90.00
_cell.angle_beta   90.00
_cell.angle_gamma   90.00
#
_symmetry.space_group_name_H-M   'P 1'
#
loop_
_entity.id
_entity.type
_entity.pdbx_description
1 polymer ?
#
loop_
_entity_poly.entity_id
_entity_poly.type
_entity_poly.pdbx_seq_one_letter_code
_entity_poly.pdbx_strand_id
1 'polypeptide(L)'
;HILSLSTVAKSRLFEIQAVDLKFSNGIDRTYERFRPFNRDSVIVIAIDGEDLLLVREYAVGTEQYELGFVKGGMDTGETPEQSANRELQEEIGLGAKKWTFLRTMKINPQIMGHKMHVLLGEDLYPNQLEGDEPEPLEIVRYPLSQLDTLLVSDEFNEARNLAALYSLRDFLKKRK
;
A
#
# COMPACT_ATOMS: atom_id res chain seq x y z
N HIS A 1 20.17 -4.46 21.19
CA HIS A 1 20.23 -3.10 21.74
C HIS A 1 20.89 -2.15 20.74
N ILE A 2 20.24 -1.00 20.44
CA ILE A 2 20.83 0.04 19.59
C ILE A 2 21.85 0.81 20.42
N LEU A 3 23.08 0.88 19.91
CA LEU A 3 24.19 1.62 20.52
C LEU A 3 24.24 3.05 19.98
N SER A 4 24.18 3.20 18.66
CA SER A 4 24.21 4.50 17.98
C SER A 4 23.42 4.52 16.69
N LEU A 5 23.09 5.72 16.24
CA LEU A 5 22.45 6.02 14.97
C LEU A 5 23.20 7.17 14.30
N SER A 6 23.53 7.03 13.02
CA SER A 6 24.12 8.10 12.23
C SER A 6 23.53 8.14 10.81
N THR A 7 23.49 9.32 10.20
CA THR A 7 23.06 9.47 8.80
C THR A 7 24.25 9.20 7.89
N VAL A 8 24.10 8.21 6.99
CA VAL A 8 25.11 7.84 5.98
C VAL A 8 24.92 8.65 4.70
N ALA A 9 23.67 8.79 4.26
CA ALA A 9 23.32 9.53 3.06
C ALA A 9 21.93 10.15 3.19
N LYS A 10 21.70 11.27 2.50
CA LYS A 10 20.43 11.96 2.48
C LYS A 10 20.18 12.59 1.12
N SER A 11 18.98 12.37 0.59
CA SER A 11 18.43 13.06 -0.58
C SER A 11 17.21 13.89 -0.15
N ARG A 12 16.48 14.46 -1.13
CA ARG A 12 15.21 15.14 -0.84
C ARG A 12 14.18 14.19 -0.21
N LEU A 13 14.11 12.95 -0.71
CA LEU A 13 13.09 11.98 -0.33
C LEU A 13 13.61 10.91 0.67
N PHE A 14 14.85 10.49 0.51
CA PHE A 14 15.40 9.35 1.25
C PHE A 14 16.51 9.76 2.22
N GLU A 15 16.55 9.12 3.37
CA GLU A 15 17.65 9.19 4.32
C GLU A 15 18.06 7.77 4.72
N ILE A 16 19.34 7.45 4.53
CA ILE A 16 19.93 6.19 4.92
C ILE A 16 20.64 6.38 6.25
N GLN A 17 20.33 5.52 7.22
CA GLN A 17 20.93 5.52 8.56
C GLN A 17 21.79 4.28 8.77
N ALA A 18 22.98 4.45 9.31
CA ALA A 18 23.73 3.37 9.95
C ALA A 18 23.22 3.17 11.38
N VAL A 19 23.03 1.92 11.76
CA VAL A 19 22.53 1.49 13.08
C VAL A 19 23.54 0.53 13.69
N ASP A 20 24.25 0.98 14.72
CA ASP A 20 25.16 0.12 15.48
C ASP A 20 24.35 -0.64 16.52
N LEU A 21 24.47 -1.96 16.50
CA LEU A 21 23.70 -2.88 17.34
C LEU A 21 24.61 -3.77 18.16
N LYS A 22 24.24 -4.00 19.41
CA LYS A 22 24.77 -5.09 20.23
C LYS A 22 23.72 -6.17 20.43
N PHE A 23 24.03 -7.39 20.01
CA PHE A 23 23.17 -8.54 20.17
C PHE A 23 23.32 -9.17 21.57
N SER A 24 22.34 -10.00 21.95
CA SER A 24 22.30 -10.67 23.25
C SER A 24 23.48 -11.61 23.50
N ASN A 25 24.10 -12.12 22.43
CA ASN A 25 25.29 -12.96 22.46
C ASN A 25 26.62 -12.14 22.56
N GLY A 26 26.51 -10.79 22.68
CA GLY A 26 27.65 -9.88 22.81
C GLY A 26 28.27 -9.44 21.48
N ILE A 27 27.78 -9.92 20.35
CA ILE A 27 28.31 -9.54 19.02
C ILE A 27 27.80 -8.16 18.64
N ASP A 28 28.71 -7.30 18.18
CA ASP A 28 28.37 -5.99 17.61
C ASP A 28 28.29 -6.08 16.09
N ARG A 29 27.32 -5.36 15.49
CA ARG A 29 27.11 -5.24 14.04
C ARG A 29 26.57 -3.86 13.70
N THR A 30 26.98 -3.35 12.54
CA THR A 30 26.39 -2.16 11.91
C THR A 30 25.50 -2.60 10.76
N TYR A 31 24.27 -2.11 10.74
CA TYR A 31 23.32 -2.29 9.63
C TYR A 31 22.95 -0.95 9.04
N GLU A 32 22.58 -0.93 7.76
CA GLU A 32 21.98 0.24 7.13
C GLU A 32 20.48 0.02 6.95
N ARG A 33 19.72 1.11 7.12
CA ARG A 33 18.29 1.12 6.89
C ARG A 33 17.83 2.47 6.34
N PHE A 34 16.67 2.51 5.72
CA PHE A 34 15.98 3.78 5.54
C PHE A 34 15.56 4.35 6.90
N ARG A 35 15.66 5.67 7.05
CA ARG A 35 15.05 6.34 8.21
C ARG A 35 13.58 5.93 8.28
N PRO A 36 13.06 5.51 9.45
CA PRO A 36 11.65 5.17 9.59
C PRO A 36 10.75 6.32 9.14
N PHE A 37 9.79 6.01 8.29
CA PHE A 37 8.74 6.96 7.92
C PHE A 37 7.86 7.23 9.13
N ASN A 38 7.45 8.49 9.32
CA ASN A 38 6.61 8.89 10.47
C ASN A 38 5.12 8.57 10.25
N ARG A 39 4.77 8.00 9.11
CA ARG A 39 3.39 7.65 8.75
C ARG A 39 3.34 6.30 8.05
N ASP A 40 2.26 5.59 8.29
CA ASP A 40 1.91 4.37 7.59
C ASP A 40 1.25 4.70 6.25
N SER A 41 0.86 3.71 5.46
CA SER A 41 0.10 3.87 4.23
C SER A 41 -1.06 2.88 4.14
N VAL A 42 -1.94 3.10 3.17
CA VAL A 42 -3.08 2.22 2.88
C VAL A 42 -2.98 1.60 1.50
N ILE A 43 -3.56 0.42 1.34
CA ILE A 43 -3.98 -0.18 0.07
C ILE A 43 -5.50 -0.30 0.13
N VAL A 44 -6.17 0.20 -0.88
CA VAL A 44 -7.61 0.24 -0.97
C VAL A 44 -8.11 -0.73 -2.03
N ILE A 45 -8.78 -1.77 -1.59
CA ILE A 45 -9.47 -2.71 -2.46
C ILE A 45 -10.92 -2.19 -2.59
N ALA A 46 -11.29 -1.66 -3.73
CA ALA A 46 -12.65 -1.16 -3.97
C ALA A 46 -13.45 -2.16 -4.80
N ILE A 47 -14.66 -2.51 -4.35
CA ILE A 47 -15.59 -3.39 -5.06
C ILE A 47 -16.83 -2.59 -5.46
N ASP A 48 -17.15 -2.60 -6.77
CA ASP A 48 -18.35 -2.01 -7.36
C ASP A 48 -19.17 -3.10 -8.06
N GLY A 49 -20.22 -3.56 -7.38
CA GLY A 49 -21.04 -4.69 -7.83
C GLY A 49 -20.23 -6.00 -7.87
N GLU A 50 -20.00 -6.54 -9.06
CA GLU A 50 -19.22 -7.76 -9.28
C GLU A 50 -17.80 -7.48 -9.77
N ASP A 51 -17.38 -6.21 -9.79
CA ASP A 51 -16.07 -5.79 -10.27
C ASP A 51 -15.17 -5.31 -9.14
N LEU A 52 -13.90 -5.68 -9.24
CA LEU A 52 -12.78 -5.10 -8.51
C LEU A 52 -12.29 -3.88 -9.29
N LEU A 53 -12.11 -2.74 -8.62
CA LEU A 53 -11.53 -1.56 -9.25
C LEU A 53 -10.02 -1.54 -9.04
N LEU A 54 -9.29 -1.48 -10.14
CA LEU A 54 -7.83 -1.34 -10.20
C LEU A 54 -7.48 -0.03 -10.90
N VAL A 55 -6.26 0.42 -10.75
CA VAL A 55 -5.72 1.62 -11.42
C VAL A 55 -4.43 1.29 -12.15
N ARG A 56 -4.16 2.02 -13.25
CA ARG A 56 -2.83 2.04 -13.89
C ARG A 56 -2.15 3.34 -13.52
N GLU A 57 -0.99 3.22 -12.90
CA GLU A 57 -0.18 4.32 -12.39
C GLU A 57 1.26 4.17 -12.88
N TYR A 58 1.89 5.30 -13.27
CA TYR A 58 3.29 5.27 -13.69
C TYR A 58 4.23 5.05 -12.51
N ALA A 59 4.98 3.96 -12.56
CA ALA A 59 5.97 3.59 -11.55
C ALA A 59 7.38 3.93 -12.02
N VAL A 60 7.98 4.97 -11.43
CA VAL A 60 9.33 5.43 -11.82
C VAL A 60 10.41 4.37 -11.59
N GLY A 61 10.19 3.43 -10.67
CA GLY A 61 11.15 2.35 -10.38
C GLY A 61 11.24 1.28 -11.47
N THR A 62 10.17 1.07 -12.22
CA THR A 62 10.07 0.13 -13.35
C THR A 62 10.00 0.85 -14.69
N GLU A 63 9.86 2.18 -14.69
CA GLU A 63 9.72 3.05 -15.86
C GLU A 63 8.54 2.66 -16.78
N GLN A 64 7.44 2.17 -16.16
CA GLN A 64 6.23 1.74 -16.89
C GLN A 64 4.96 1.97 -16.07
N TYR A 65 3.80 1.86 -16.72
CA TYR A 65 2.51 1.89 -16.06
C TYR A 65 2.22 0.51 -15.45
N GLU A 66 2.04 0.49 -14.15
CA GLU A 66 1.76 -0.71 -13.37
C GLU A 66 0.28 -0.81 -13.02
N LEU A 67 -0.29 -2.01 -13.11
CA LEU A 67 -1.65 -2.30 -12.67
C LEU A 67 -1.65 -2.63 -11.19
N GLY A 68 -2.51 -1.96 -10.41
CA GLY A 68 -2.56 -2.18 -8.97
C GLY A 68 -3.84 -1.66 -8.32
N PHE A 69 -3.85 -1.71 -7.00
CA PHE A 69 -4.87 -1.06 -6.19
C PHE A 69 -4.52 0.40 -5.95
N VAL A 70 -5.52 1.23 -5.65
CA VAL A 70 -5.37 2.56 -5.06
C VAL A 70 -4.49 2.46 -3.80
N LYS A 71 -3.51 3.36 -3.67
CA LYS A 71 -2.54 3.34 -2.56
C LYS A 71 -2.11 4.77 -2.21
N GLY A 72 -2.05 5.07 -0.93
CA GLY A 72 -1.47 6.34 -0.53
C GLY A 72 -1.00 6.40 0.91
N GLY A 73 -0.40 7.51 1.27
CA GLY A 73 0.12 7.76 2.61
C GLY A 73 -0.96 8.25 3.56
N MET A 74 -0.96 7.77 4.79
CA MET A 74 -1.84 8.29 5.83
C MET A 74 -1.37 9.68 6.27
N ASP A 75 -2.28 10.62 6.38
CA ASP A 75 -1.99 11.91 6.97
C ASP A 75 -1.99 11.86 8.50
N THR A 76 -1.35 12.86 9.12
CA THR A 76 -1.25 12.90 10.58
C THR A 76 -2.63 13.01 11.23
N GLY A 77 -2.98 11.99 12.02
CA GLY A 77 -4.25 11.94 12.75
C GLY A 77 -5.37 11.19 12.04
N GLU A 78 -5.16 10.75 10.79
CA GLU A 78 -6.12 9.89 10.10
C GLU A 78 -6.15 8.47 10.68
N THR A 79 -7.34 7.89 10.70
CA THR A 79 -7.49 6.43 10.81
C THR A 79 -7.24 5.78 9.44
N PRO A 80 -6.92 4.47 9.38
CA PRO A 80 -6.77 3.78 8.09
C PRO A 80 -8.00 3.92 7.18
N GLU A 81 -9.23 3.90 7.73
CA GLU A 81 -10.45 4.08 6.95
C GLU A 81 -10.59 5.50 6.38
N GLN A 82 -10.21 6.53 7.16
CA GLN A 82 -10.24 7.91 6.69
C GLN A 82 -9.26 8.12 5.54
N SER A 83 -8.02 7.63 5.70
CA SER A 83 -7.02 7.68 4.66
C SER A 83 -7.44 6.90 3.41
N ALA A 84 -7.94 5.68 3.57
CA ALA A 84 -8.41 4.86 2.45
C ALA A 84 -9.54 5.54 1.67
N ASN A 85 -10.47 6.20 2.38
CA ASN A 85 -11.56 6.91 1.72
C ASN A 85 -11.10 8.19 1.02
N ARG A 86 -10.13 8.91 1.58
CA ARG A 86 -9.53 10.09 0.94
C ARG A 86 -8.79 9.69 -0.33
N GLU A 87 -7.89 8.70 -0.27
CA GLU A 87 -7.11 8.23 -1.42
C GLU A 87 -8.04 7.72 -2.55
N LEU A 88 -9.10 6.98 -2.20
CA LEU A 88 -10.07 6.51 -3.19
C LEU A 88 -10.78 7.67 -3.89
N GLN A 89 -11.07 8.76 -3.16
CA GLN A 89 -11.71 9.96 -3.70
C GLN A 89 -10.74 10.80 -4.55
N GLU A 90 -9.48 10.89 -4.15
CA GLU A 90 -8.44 11.63 -4.88
C GLU A 90 -8.09 10.92 -6.19
N GLU A 91 -7.82 9.62 -6.15
CA GLU A 91 -7.32 8.87 -7.30
C GLU A 91 -8.40 8.48 -8.32
N ILE A 92 -9.60 8.09 -7.87
CA ILE A 92 -10.63 7.57 -8.78
C ILE A 92 -12.02 8.20 -8.64
N GLY A 93 -12.16 9.26 -7.83
CA GLY A 93 -13.42 10.00 -7.68
C GLY A 93 -14.54 9.26 -6.96
N LEU A 94 -14.23 8.24 -6.19
CA LEU A 94 -15.19 7.43 -5.47
C LEU A 94 -14.88 7.37 -3.98
N GLY A 95 -15.91 7.44 -3.12
CA GLY A 95 -15.82 7.08 -1.72
C GLY A 95 -16.52 5.75 -1.45
N ALA A 96 -16.30 5.14 -0.29
CA ALA A 96 -17.01 3.94 0.16
C ALA A 96 -17.73 4.18 1.49
N LYS A 97 -18.95 3.63 1.62
CA LYS A 97 -19.76 3.73 2.85
C LYS A 97 -19.46 2.63 3.83
N LYS A 98 -18.93 1.51 3.35
CA LYS A 98 -18.65 0.34 4.16
C LYS A 98 -17.19 -0.05 4.02
N TRP A 99 -16.50 -0.08 5.16
CA TRP A 99 -15.09 -0.42 5.23
C TRP A 99 -14.88 -1.71 6.02
N THR A 100 -13.97 -2.54 5.52
CA THR A 100 -13.51 -3.74 6.23
C THR A 100 -11.99 -3.72 6.27
N PHE A 101 -11.42 -3.65 7.47
CA PHE A 101 -9.99 -3.82 7.66
C PHE A 101 -9.61 -5.29 7.44
N LEU A 102 -8.70 -5.57 6.53
CA LEU A 102 -8.26 -6.93 6.22
C LEU A 102 -6.98 -7.31 6.98
N ARG A 103 -5.94 -6.49 6.88
CA ARG A 103 -4.67 -6.72 7.59
C ARG A 103 -3.72 -5.52 7.55
N THR A 104 -2.70 -5.57 8.42
CA THR A 104 -1.49 -4.74 8.29
C THR A 104 -0.34 -5.58 7.77
N MET A 105 0.41 -5.03 6.81
CA MET A 105 1.61 -5.63 6.25
C MET A 105 2.84 -4.80 6.62
N LYS A 106 4.00 -5.46 6.74
CA LYS A 106 5.33 -4.82 6.76
C LYS A 106 5.95 -5.04 5.39
N ILE A 107 6.44 -3.98 4.75
CA ILE A 107 6.91 -4.05 3.36
C ILE A 107 8.26 -4.75 3.28
N ASN A 108 9.26 -4.23 3.99
CA ASN A 108 10.60 -4.82 4.02
C ASN A 108 11.25 -4.52 5.39
N PRO A 109 10.95 -5.33 6.43
CA PRO A 109 11.38 -5.05 7.81
C PRO A 109 12.89 -5.09 8.02
N GLN A 110 13.69 -5.64 7.09
CA GLN A 110 15.14 -5.63 7.18
C GLN A 110 15.72 -4.24 6.98
N ILE A 111 15.09 -3.40 6.13
CA ILE A 111 15.65 -2.10 5.75
C ILE A 111 14.68 -0.93 5.95
N MET A 112 13.39 -1.17 6.16
CA MET A 112 12.42 -0.11 6.41
C MET A 112 11.34 -0.54 7.41
N GLY A 113 10.97 0.38 8.30
CA GLY A 113 9.93 0.17 9.33
C GLY A 113 8.52 0.55 8.86
N HIS A 114 8.29 0.65 7.54
CA HIS A 114 7.01 1.09 6.96
C HIS A 114 5.94 0.00 7.06
N LYS A 115 4.73 0.40 7.47
CA LYS A 115 3.55 -0.47 7.48
C LYS A 115 2.54 -0.01 6.44
N MET A 116 1.75 -0.94 5.96
CA MET A 116 0.69 -0.71 5.00
C MET A 116 -0.57 -1.44 5.45
N HIS A 117 -1.68 -0.71 5.54
CA HIS A 117 -2.98 -1.24 5.96
C HIS A 117 -3.80 -1.58 4.73
N VAL A 118 -4.34 -2.78 4.65
CA VAL A 118 -5.18 -3.25 3.56
C VAL A 118 -6.63 -3.14 3.98
N LEU A 119 -7.41 -2.35 3.25
CA LEU A 119 -8.82 -2.11 3.49
C LEU A 119 -9.66 -2.49 2.27
N LEU A 120 -10.83 -3.04 2.53
CA LEU A 120 -11.87 -3.29 1.54
C LEU A 120 -12.95 -2.22 1.68
N GLY A 121 -13.21 -1.49 0.59
CA GLY A 121 -14.31 -0.53 0.43
C GLY A 121 -15.43 -1.12 -0.42
N GLU A 122 -16.66 -1.08 0.10
CA GLU A 122 -17.89 -1.51 -0.55
C GLU A 122 -18.94 -0.39 -0.48
N ASP A 123 -20.05 -0.50 -1.19
CA ASP A 123 -21.11 0.51 -1.27
C ASP A 123 -20.55 1.88 -1.71
N LEU A 124 -19.97 1.89 -2.90
CA LEU A 124 -19.26 3.05 -3.44
C LEU A 124 -20.24 4.18 -3.79
N TYR A 125 -19.76 5.42 -3.67
CA TYR A 125 -20.49 6.62 -4.05
C TYR A 125 -19.57 7.63 -4.74
N PRO A 126 -20.09 8.44 -5.70
CA PRO A 126 -19.31 9.47 -6.36
C PRO A 126 -18.90 10.59 -5.39
N ASN A 127 -17.61 10.87 -5.30
CA ASN A 127 -17.07 12.04 -4.62
C ASN A 127 -15.62 12.25 -5.05
N GLN A 128 -15.37 13.25 -5.89
CA GLN A 128 -14.03 13.57 -6.36
C GLN A 128 -13.37 14.60 -5.43
N LEU A 129 -12.19 14.31 -4.96
CA LEU A 129 -11.28 15.26 -4.33
C LEU A 129 -10.14 15.61 -5.29
N GLU A 130 -9.48 16.74 -5.03
CA GLU A 130 -8.26 17.10 -5.74
C GLU A 130 -7.10 16.24 -5.22
N GLY A 131 -6.48 15.46 -6.12
CA GLY A 131 -5.31 14.63 -5.83
C GLY A 131 -4.02 15.30 -6.28
N ASP A 132 -2.89 14.66 -6.01
CA ASP A 132 -1.54 15.12 -6.40
C ASP A 132 -0.96 14.36 -7.60
N GLU A 133 -1.75 13.48 -8.22
CA GLU A 133 -1.35 12.75 -9.40
C GLU A 133 -1.17 13.71 -10.60
N PRO A 134 -0.07 13.56 -11.38
CA PRO A 134 0.23 14.45 -12.51
C PRO A 134 -0.75 14.29 -13.69
N GLU A 135 -1.45 13.17 -13.74
CA GLU A 135 -2.45 12.84 -14.76
C GLU A 135 -3.57 11.97 -14.16
N PRO A 136 -4.78 11.98 -14.74
CA PRO A 136 -5.86 11.10 -14.30
C PRO A 136 -5.47 9.64 -14.45
N LEU A 137 -5.70 8.83 -13.40
CA LEU A 137 -5.42 7.40 -13.44
C LEU A 137 -6.46 6.66 -14.30
N GLU A 138 -6.00 5.68 -15.07
CA GLU A 138 -6.87 4.76 -15.79
C GLU A 138 -7.50 3.76 -14.81
N ILE A 139 -8.84 3.76 -14.72
CA ILE A 139 -9.59 2.80 -13.91
C ILE A 139 -9.83 1.53 -14.72
N VAL A 140 -9.35 0.40 -14.22
CA VAL A 140 -9.57 -0.92 -14.82
C VAL A 140 -10.56 -1.71 -13.98
N ARG A 141 -11.71 -2.08 -14.57
CA ARG A 141 -12.69 -2.95 -13.93
C ARG A 141 -12.33 -4.42 -14.18
N TYR A 142 -12.19 -5.18 -13.11
CA TYR A 142 -11.79 -6.58 -13.18
C TYR A 142 -12.82 -7.48 -12.47
N PRO A 143 -13.43 -8.48 -13.15
CA PRO A 143 -14.47 -9.30 -12.55
C PRO A 143 -13.99 -10.10 -11.34
N LEU A 144 -14.73 -10.06 -10.24
CA LEU A 144 -14.42 -10.84 -9.02
C LEU A 144 -14.38 -12.35 -9.28
N SER A 145 -15.11 -12.82 -10.30
CA SER A 145 -15.07 -14.23 -10.71
C SER A 145 -13.72 -14.68 -11.31
N GLN A 146 -12.85 -13.73 -11.68
CA GLN A 146 -11.56 -13.96 -12.31
C GLN A 146 -10.35 -13.64 -11.40
N LEU A 147 -10.53 -13.55 -10.09
CA LEU A 147 -9.43 -13.23 -9.16
C LEU A 147 -8.26 -14.22 -9.24
N ASP A 148 -8.53 -15.50 -9.47
CA ASP A 148 -7.47 -16.52 -9.61
C ASP A 148 -6.66 -16.31 -10.91
N THR A 149 -7.26 -15.77 -11.97
CA THR A 149 -6.55 -15.37 -13.20
C THR A 149 -5.69 -14.15 -12.96
N LEU A 150 -6.20 -13.14 -12.24
CA LEU A 150 -5.45 -11.93 -11.88
C LEU A 150 -4.20 -12.26 -11.04
N LEU A 151 -4.30 -13.21 -10.11
CA LEU A 151 -3.20 -13.64 -9.24
C LEU A 151 -1.99 -14.25 -9.99
N VAL A 152 -2.18 -14.69 -11.22
CA VAL A 152 -1.12 -15.29 -12.06
C VAL A 152 -0.81 -14.43 -13.29
N SER A 153 -1.38 -13.25 -13.39
CA SER A 153 -1.15 -12.31 -14.49
C SER A 153 0.19 -11.61 -14.34
N ASP A 154 0.94 -11.51 -15.42
CA ASP A 154 2.20 -10.76 -15.46
C ASP A 154 1.99 -9.24 -15.31
N GLU A 155 0.79 -8.72 -15.63
CA GLU A 155 0.45 -7.31 -15.45
C GLU A 155 0.16 -6.94 -14.00
N PHE A 156 -0.14 -7.91 -13.13
CA PHE A 156 -0.49 -7.70 -11.73
C PHE A 156 0.47 -8.47 -10.81
N ASN A 157 1.73 -8.09 -10.83
CA ASN A 157 2.82 -8.85 -10.20
C ASN A 157 3.53 -8.11 -9.05
N GLU A 158 3.12 -6.89 -8.72
CA GLU A 158 3.68 -6.14 -7.59
C GLU A 158 3.31 -6.82 -6.26
N ALA A 159 4.31 -7.09 -5.43
CA ALA A 159 4.19 -7.94 -4.24
C ALA A 159 3.11 -7.48 -3.23
N ARG A 160 2.94 -6.16 -3.04
CA ARG A 160 1.93 -5.62 -2.10
C ARG A 160 0.52 -5.84 -2.65
N ASN A 161 0.34 -5.62 -3.95
CA ASN A 161 -0.92 -5.87 -4.65
C ASN A 161 -1.32 -7.35 -4.58
N LEU A 162 -0.37 -8.26 -4.84
CA LEU A 162 -0.59 -9.70 -4.71
C LEU A 162 -0.99 -10.09 -3.27
N ALA A 163 -0.28 -9.59 -2.26
CA ALA A 163 -0.59 -9.87 -0.86
C ALA A 163 -1.98 -9.32 -0.45
N ALA A 164 -2.37 -8.15 -0.95
CA ALA A 164 -3.70 -7.58 -0.76
C ALA A 164 -4.78 -8.43 -1.44
N LEU A 165 -4.56 -8.85 -2.69
CA LEU A 165 -5.48 -9.69 -3.44
C LEU A 165 -5.67 -11.08 -2.79
N TYR A 166 -4.61 -11.71 -2.29
CA TYR A 166 -4.71 -12.93 -1.48
C TYR A 166 -5.55 -12.71 -0.23
N SER A 167 -5.40 -11.57 0.43
CA SER A 167 -6.18 -11.22 1.63
C SER A 167 -7.66 -11.05 1.32
N LEU A 168 -7.99 -10.40 0.20
CA LEU A 168 -9.37 -10.31 -0.30
C LEU A 168 -9.95 -11.69 -0.60
N ARG A 169 -9.23 -12.51 -1.36
CA ARG A 169 -9.69 -13.85 -1.73
C ARG A 169 -10.01 -14.71 -0.50
N ASP A 170 -9.16 -14.70 0.52
CA ASP A 170 -9.38 -15.44 1.76
C ASP A 170 -10.56 -14.89 2.56
N PHE A 171 -10.76 -13.58 2.55
CA PHE A 171 -11.92 -12.94 3.18
C PHE A 171 -13.22 -13.36 2.48
N LEU A 172 -13.28 -13.29 1.15
CA LEU A 172 -14.47 -13.67 0.38
C LEU A 172 -14.83 -15.16 0.53
N LYS A 173 -13.83 -16.05 0.65
CA LYS A 173 -14.07 -17.49 0.94
C LYS A 173 -14.73 -17.73 2.29
N LYS A 174 -14.42 -16.90 3.30
CA LYS A 174 -15.00 -17.02 4.65
C LYS A 174 -16.40 -16.38 4.77
N ARG A 175 -16.77 -15.53 3.80
CA ARG A 175 -18.05 -14.84 3.77
C ARG A 175 -19.17 -15.67 3.12
N LYS A 176 -18.80 -16.74 2.39
CA LYS A 176 -19.72 -17.74 1.82
C LYS A 176 -20.09 -18.78 2.88
#